data_f297a8d1c0ab85a99f46626bc6d2993f
#
_entry.id   f297a8d1c0ab85a99f46626bc6d2993f
#
_cell.length_a   1.000
_cell.length_b   1.000
_cell.length_c   1.000
_cell.angle_alpha   90.00
_cell.angle_beta   90.00
_cell.angle_gamma   90.00
#
_symmetry.space_group_name_H-M   'P 1'
#
loop_
_entity.id
_entity.type
_entity.pdbx_description
1 polymer ?
#
loop_
_entity_poly.entity_id
_entity_poly.type
_entity_poly.pdbx_seq_one_letter_code
_entity_poly.pdbx_strand_id
1 'polypeptide(L)'
;MSGITFDFSGYVEKPNDRRPETNNLMLNTYFRFNMTKVPFVTYFCQRVNVPSFGLEAIEQPTSYGARIFKAGDAYNYEDLQIEFIVDENMKNWLEIHDWLRTCANLKDRKEFESRDVHSTNAELVILNSAYKPIKVVEFTNIIPTSIGQIQFDSTTTDPEPISTTATFRFDYYDIVDP
;
A
#
# COMPACT_ATOMS: atom_id res chain seq x y z
N MET A 1 -56.46 -21.36 27.32
CA MET A 1 -55.04 -20.93 27.38
C MET A 1 -54.35 -21.54 26.16
N SER A 2 -54.16 -20.76 25.10
CA SER A 2 -53.47 -21.23 23.90
C SER A 2 -51.96 -20.99 24.11
N GLY A 3 -51.21 -22.08 24.26
CA GLY A 3 -49.76 -22.04 24.33
C GLY A 3 -49.17 -21.60 23.01
N ILE A 4 -48.34 -20.57 23.03
CA ILE A 4 -47.53 -20.14 21.88
C ILE A 4 -46.42 -21.18 21.76
N THR A 5 -46.48 -22.01 20.72
CA THR A 5 -45.39 -22.93 20.38
C THR A 5 -44.42 -22.17 19.47
N PHE A 6 -43.21 -21.91 19.94
CA PHE A 6 -42.15 -21.35 19.10
C PHE A 6 -41.57 -22.48 18.26
N ASP A 7 -41.74 -22.37 16.96
CA ASP A 7 -41.13 -23.28 15.98
C ASP A 7 -39.67 -22.84 15.71
N PHE A 8 -38.69 -23.60 16.19
CA PHE A 8 -37.28 -23.40 15.97
C PHE A 8 -36.74 -24.23 14.78
N SER A 9 -37.60 -24.85 13.98
CA SER A 9 -37.21 -25.74 12.88
C SER A 9 -36.45 -25.04 11.73
N GLY A 10 -36.42 -23.71 11.70
CA GLY A 10 -35.69 -22.91 10.74
C GLY A 10 -34.31 -22.42 11.18
N TYR A 11 -33.95 -22.63 12.47
CA TYR A 11 -32.62 -22.27 12.95
C TYR A 11 -31.66 -23.42 12.68
N VAL A 12 -31.16 -23.52 11.45
CA VAL A 12 -29.93 -24.28 11.18
C VAL A 12 -28.80 -23.45 11.80
N GLU A 13 -28.38 -23.82 13.04
CA GLU A 13 -27.06 -23.41 13.53
C GLU A 13 -26.07 -23.80 12.45
N LYS A 14 -25.59 -22.82 11.67
CA LYS A 14 -24.37 -23.04 10.88
C LYS A 14 -23.32 -23.46 11.89
N PRO A 15 -22.75 -24.67 11.77
CA PRO A 15 -21.69 -25.08 12.67
C PRO A 15 -20.67 -23.94 12.66
N ASN A 16 -20.36 -23.42 13.86
CA ASN A 16 -19.39 -22.34 14.05
C ASN A 16 -18.00 -22.94 13.74
N ASP A 17 -17.80 -23.27 12.46
CA ASP A 17 -16.55 -23.84 11.97
C ASP A 17 -15.53 -22.72 11.93
N ARG A 18 -14.82 -22.57 13.04
CA ARG A 18 -13.73 -21.60 13.23
C ARG A 18 -12.49 -21.99 12.44
N ARG A 19 -12.56 -23.04 11.63
CA ARG A 19 -11.45 -23.43 10.77
C ARG A 19 -11.38 -22.45 9.61
N PRO A 20 -10.17 -21.96 9.27
CA PRO A 20 -10.00 -21.18 8.06
C PRO A 20 -10.33 -22.04 6.83
N GLU A 21 -10.88 -21.42 5.79
CA GLU A 21 -11.20 -22.09 4.52
C GLU A 21 -9.96 -22.73 3.86
N THR A 22 -8.79 -22.19 4.16
CA THR A 22 -7.52 -22.69 3.66
C THR A 22 -6.47 -22.68 4.76
N ASN A 23 -5.64 -23.72 4.80
CA ASN A 23 -4.47 -23.80 5.68
C ASN A 23 -3.19 -23.26 5.01
N ASN A 24 -3.28 -22.78 3.78
CA ASN A 24 -2.13 -22.23 3.07
C ASN A 24 -1.80 -20.83 3.62
N LEU A 25 -0.54 -20.63 3.94
CA LEU A 25 -0.04 -19.35 4.43
C LEU A 25 0.37 -18.47 3.25
N MET A 26 0.15 -17.16 3.38
CA MET A 26 0.65 -16.17 2.43
C MET A 26 2.18 -16.10 2.52
N LEU A 27 2.83 -16.14 1.36
CA LEU A 27 4.28 -16.00 1.25
C LEU A 27 4.61 -14.59 0.76
N ASN A 28 5.61 -13.98 1.36
CA ASN A 28 6.05 -12.60 1.07
C ASN A 28 6.81 -12.43 -0.25
N THR A 29 7.11 -13.52 -0.95
CA THR A 29 7.90 -13.51 -2.19
C THR A 29 7.05 -13.48 -3.46
N TYR A 30 5.75 -13.73 -3.35
CA TYR A 30 4.86 -13.84 -4.52
C TYR A 30 4.00 -12.60 -4.66
N PHE A 31 4.54 -11.61 -5.33
CA PHE A 31 3.81 -10.38 -5.67
C PHE A 31 4.24 -9.84 -7.03
N ARG A 32 3.43 -8.98 -7.59
CA ARG A 32 3.74 -8.17 -8.78
C ARG A 32 3.27 -6.75 -8.51
N PHE A 33 4.18 -5.81 -8.62
CA PHE A 33 3.88 -4.39 -8.52
C PHE A 33 3.82 -3.78 -9.93
N ASN A 34 2.86 -2.92 -10.20
CA ASN A 34 2.69 -2.23 -11.47
C ASN A 34 2.36 -0.76 -11.24
N MET A 35 3.12 0.13 -11.85
CA MET A 35 2.89 1.56 -11.84
C MET A 35 3.21 2.13 -13.23
N THR A 36 2.19 2.67 -13.90
CA THR A 36 2.28 3.08 -15.31
C THR A 36 3.30 4.19 -15.55
N LYS A 37 3.46 5.11 -14.58
CA LYS A 37 4.32 6.29 -14.74
C LYS A 37 5.81 6.00 -14.62
N VAL A 38 6.19 4.93 -13.92
CA VAL A 38 7.59 4.54 -13.66
C VAL A 38 7.84 3.06 -13.99
N PRO A 39 7.80 2.68 -15.28
CA PRO A 39 7.89 1.29 -15.70
C PRO A 39 9.25 0.64 -15.37
N PHE A 40 10.36 1.39 -15.38
CA PHE A 40 11.67 0.85 -15.03
C PHE A 40 11.79 0.53 -13.53
N VAL A 41 11.18 1.34 -12.66
CA VAL A 41 11.09 1.05 -11.21
C VAL A 41 10.27 -0.23 -10.99
N THR A 42 9.14 -0.36 -11.67
CA THR A 42 8.29 -1.55 -11.62
C THR A 42 9.05 -2.83 -11.96
N TYR A 43 9.88 -2.79 -13.00
CA TYR A 43 10.66 -3.95 -13.43
C TYR A 43 11.71 -4.39 -12.40
N PHE A 44 12.38 -3.45 -11.73
CA PHE A 44 13.45 -3.71 -10.77
C PHE A 44 12.97 -3.71 -9.31
N CYS A 45 11.66 -3.69 -9.06
CA CYS A 45 11.08 -3.70 -7.72
C CYS A 45 11.39 -5.02 -7.00
N GLN A 46 12.00 -4.91 -5.82
CA GLN A 46 12.33 -6.05 -4.95
C GLN A 46 11.40 -6.17 -3.76
N ARG A 47 10.99 -5.04 -3.19
CA ARG A 47 10.10 -4.99 -2.04
C ARG A 47 9.09 -3.88 -2.20
N VAL A 48 7.89 -4.17 -1.74
CA VAL A 48 6.81 -3.20 -1.61
C VAL A 48 6.05 -3.51 -0.33
N ASN A 49 5.66 -2.49 0.41
CA ASN A 49 4.79 -2.68 1.56
C ASN A 49 3.32 -2.47 1.15
N VAL A 50 2.41 -3.08 1.90
CA VAL A 50 1.01 -2.64 1.96
C VAL A 50 0.95 -1.69 3.15
N PRO A 51 0.72 -0.39 2.94
CA PRO A 51 0.75 0.58 4.02
C PRO A 51 -0.28 0.27 5.10
N SER A 52 0.09 0.44 6.35
CA SER A 52 -0.87 0.34 7.45
C SER A 52 -1.82 1.55 7.43
N PHE A 53 -2.99 1.36 8.00
CA PHE A 53 -3.89 2.46 8.25
C PHE A 53 -4.39 2.41 9.70
N GLY A 54 -4.55 3.56 10.30
CA GLY A 54 -5.01 3.72 11.67
C GLY A 54 -6.18 4.67 11.76
N LEU A 55 -7.03 4.44 12.73
CA LEU A 55 -8.11 5.34 13.13
C LEU A 55 -7.75 5.95 14.48
N GLU A 56 -7.77 7.28 14.57
CA GLU A 56 -7.56 7.95 15.85
C GLU A 56 -8.77 7.76 16.75
N ALA A 57 -8.51 7.37 18.01
CA ALA A 57 -9.55 7.29 19.02
C ALA A 57 -9.66 8.63 19.76
N ILE A 58 -10.86 9.17 19.82
CA ILE A 58 -11.16 10.39 20.56
C ILE A 58 -11.52 10.03 22.00
N GLU A 59 -10.77 10.58 22.97
CA GLU A 59 -11.09 10.45 24.40
C GLU A 59 -12.20 11.42 24.81
N GLN A 60 -13.29 10.92 25.30
CA GLN A 60 -14.35 11.71 25.90
C GLN A 60 -14.29 11.58 27.43
N PRO A 61 -14.00 12.68 28.18
CA PRO A 61 -14.05 12.67 29.62
C PRO A 61 -15.50 12.51 30.10
N THR A 62 -15.71 11.71 31.14
CA THR A 62 -17.00 11.56 31.81
C THR A 62 -16.99 12.23 33.18
N SER A 63 -18.17 12.57 33.69
CA SER A 63 -18.34 13.21 35.02
C SER A 63 -17.84 12.36 36.19
N TYR A 64 -17.61 11.07 35.99
CA TYR A 64 -17.13 10.13 37.00
C TYR A 64 -15.63 9.82 36.93
N GLY A 65 -14.86 10.62 36.15
CA GLY A 65 -13.42 10.42 36.01
C GLY A 65 -13.00 9.26 35.12
N ALA A 66 -13.96 8.52 34.54
CA ALA A 66 -13.67 7.51 33.53
C ALA A 66 -13.51 8.16 32.15
N ARG A 67 -12.59 7.64 31.33
CA ARG A 67 -12.42 8.04 29.94
C ARG A 67 -13.11 7.04 29.05
N ILE A 68 -13.93 7.53 28.14
CA ILE A 68 -14.59 6.69 27.12
C ILE A 68 -13.92 6.99 25.80
N PHE A 69 -13.52 5.93 25.09
CA PHE A 69 -12.95 6.05 23.75
C PHE A 69 -14.07 5.95 22.71
N LYS A 70 -14.08 6.89 21.77
CA LYS A 70 -14.93 6.85 20.58
C LYS A 70 -14.04 6.76 19.36
N ALA A 71 -14.51 6.05 18.33
CA ALA A 71 -13.85 6.06 17.04
C ALA A 71 -13.85 7.48 16.47
N GLY A 72 -12.70 7.93 16.01
CA GLY A 72 -12.57 9.21 15.30
C GLY A 72 -13.14 9.11 13.87
N ASP A 73 -13.30 10.24 13.23
CA ASP A 73 -13.85 10.34 11.87
C ASP A 73 -12.76 10.30 10.79
N ALA A 74 -11.48 10.41 11.19
CA ALA A 74 -10.36 10.44 10.28
C ALA A 74 -9.49 9.19 10.43
N TYR A 75 -9.17 8.56 9.32
CA TYR A 75 -8.15 7.53 9.24
C TYR A 75 -6.90 8.09 8.57
N ASN A 76 -5.76 7.58 8.98
CA ASN A 76 -4.45 7.98 8.47
C ASN A 76 -3.76 6.76 7.87
N TYR A 77 -3.27 6.91 6.64
CA TYR A 77 -2.46 5.91 5.97
C TYR A 77 -0.98 6.21 6.18
N GLU A 78 -0.19 5.15 6.36
CA GLU A 78 1.26 5.24 6.25
C GLU A 78 1.70 5.34 4.79
N ASP A 79 2.97 5.67 4.59
CA ASP A 79 3.53 5.86 3.26
C ASP A 79 3.74 4.50 2.55
N LEU A 80 3.52 4.48 1.24
CA LEU A 80 3.91 3.38 0.37
C LEU A 80 5.41 3.46 0.11
N GLN A 81 6.13 2.40 0.43
CA GLN A 81 7.58 2.28 0.23
C GLN A 81 7.89 1.18 -0.78
N ILE A 82 8.73 1.51 -1.74
CA ILE A 82 9.18 0.61 -2.79
C ILE A 82 10.69 0.56 -2.77
N GLU A 83 11.26 -0.63 -2.58
CA GLU A 83 12.69 -0.87 -2.71
C GLU A 83 12.98 -1.50 -4.08
N PHE A 84 13.92 -0.94 -4.81
CA PHE A 84 14.31 -1.41 -6.13
C PHE A 84 15.82 -1.34 -6.33
N ILE A 85 16.32 -2.22 -7.21
CA ILE A 85 17.73 -2.18 -7.65
C ILE A 85 17.90 -1.05 -8.66
N VAL A 86 18.96 -0.28 -8.50
CA VAL A 86 19.30 0.79 -9.46
C VAL A 86 19.92 0.18 -10.70
N ASP A 87 19.39 0.54 -11.88
CA ASP A 87 19.91 0.14 -13.18
C ASP A 87 21.28 0.79 -13.43
N GLU A 88 22.16 0.13 -14.21
CA GLU A 88 23.49 0.63 -14.58
C GLU A 88 23.46 2.03 -15.19
N ASN A 89 22.41 2.35 -15.95
CA ASN A 89 22.20 3.66 -16.55
C ASN A 89 21.42 4.63 -15.64
N MET A 90 21.07 4.23 -14.41
CA MET A 90 20.28 4.99 -13.44
C MET A 90 18.92 5.44 -13.97
N LYS A 91 18.36 4.82 -15.01
CA LYS A 91 17.10 5.25 -15.63
C LYS A 91 15.92 5.20 -14.66
N ASN A 92 15.82 4.12 -13.89
CA ASN A 92 14.75 3.95 -12.91
C ASN A 92 14.83 4.99 -11.78
N TRP A 93 16.03 5.32 -11.32
CA TRP A 93 16.21 6.37 -10.31
C TRP A 93 15.88 7.75 -10.88
N LEU A 94 16.31 8.03 -12.13
CA LEU A 94 16.02 9.29 -12.80
C LEU A 94 14.53 9.48 -13.08
N GLU A 95 13.77 8.43 -13.40
CA GLU A 95 12.30 8.52 -13.55
C GLU A 95 11.63 9.11 -12.31
N ILE A 96 11.98 8.62 -11.12
CA ILE A 96 11.39 9.12 -9.88
C ILE A 96 11.93 10.52 -9.56
N HIS A 97 13.22 10.75 -9.75
CA HIS A 97 13.84 12.05 -9.52
C HIS A 97 13.20 13.15 -10.39
N ASP A 98 13.01 12.88 -11.69
CA ASP A 98 12.40 13.84 -12.59
C ASP A 98 10.92 14.06 -12.28
N TRP A 99 10.21 13.00 -11.85
CA TRP A 99 8.85 13.14 -11.37
C TRP A 99 8.78 14.00 -10.10
N LEU A 100 9.66 13.79 -9.11
CA LEU A 100 9.79 14.64 -7.93
C LEU A 100 10.06 16.10 -8.31
N ARG A 101 10.98 16.34 -9.26
CA ARG A 101 11.26 17.68 -9.76
C ARG A 101 10.07 18.33 -10.44
N THR A 102 9.31 17.57 -11.20
CA THR A 102 8.08 18.06 -11.86
C THR A 102 7.03 18.45 -10.80
N CYS A 103 6.85 17.64 -9.75
CA CYS A 103 5.96 17.97 -8.64
C CYS A 103 6.42 19.19 -7.84
N ALA A 104 7.73 19.41 -7.71
CA ALA A 104 8.33 20.50 -6.95
C ALA A 104 8.59 21.77 -7.78
N ASN A 105 8.34 21.76 -9.09
CA ASN A 105 8.75 22.85 -9.99
C ASN A 105 7.84 24.09 -9.81
N LEU A 106 8.30 24.98 -8.92
CA LEU A 106 7.64 26.25 -8.61
C LEU A 106 7.90 27.34 -9.66
N LYS A 107 8.75 27.08 -10.67
CA LYS A 107 9.17 28.11 -11.65
C LYS A 107 8.13 28.38 -12.73
N ASP A 108 7.36 27.38 -13.11
CA ASP A 108 6.31 27.52 -14.12
C ASP A 108 4.93 27.26 -13.54
N ARG A 109 4.40 28.27 -12.84
CA ARG A 109 3.04 28.27 -12.28
C ARG A 109 1.93 28.02 -13.29
N LYS A 110 2.24 27.99 -14.57
CA LYS A 110 1.27 27.78 -15.65
C LYS A 110 0.93 26.30 -15.89
N GLU A 111 1.75 25.37 -15.40
CA GLU A 111 1.51 23.93 -15.52
C GLU A 111 0.73 23.33 -14.34
N PHE A 112 0.29 24.16 -13.40
CA PHE A 112 -0.51 23.75 -12.24
C PHE A 112 -1.95 23.36 -12.58
N GLU A 113 -2.31 23.26 -13.86
CA GLU A 113 -3.72 23.16 -14.28
C GLU A 113 -4.34 21.75 -14.17
N SER A 114 -3.59 20.69 -13.95
CA SER A 114 -4.23 19.40 -13.68
C SER A 114 -3.46 18.54 -12.67
N ARG A 115 -4.16 18.12 -11.62
CA ARG A 115 -3.71 17.12 -10.64
C ARG A 115 -3.25 15.83 -11.33
N ASP A 116 -3.88 15.49 -12.44
CA ASP A 116 -3.63 14.27 -13.22
C ASP A 116 -2.22 14.18 -13.82
N VAL A 117 -1.54 15.31 -14.01
CA VAL A 117 -0.16 15.34 -14.50
C VAL A 117 0.83 14.92 -13.41
N HIS A 118 0.51 15.16 -12.14
CA HIS A 118 1.41 14.95 -11.01
C HIS A 118 1.21 13.61 -10.30
N SER A 119 0.04 12.99 -10.43
CA SER A 119 -0.30 11.73 -9.78
C SER A 119 -0.44 10.58 -10.79
N THR A 120 -0.45 9.38 -10.28
CA THR A 120 -0.73 8.15 -11.05
C THR A 120 -1.41 7.13 -10.14
N ASN A 121 -1.86 6.03 -10.73
CA ASN A 121 -2.36 4.89 -9.99
C ASN A 121 -1.32 3.76 -10.04
N ALA A 122 -1.35 2.90 -9.04
CA ALA A 122 -0.55 1.69 -9.02
C ALA A 122 -1.36 0.50 -8.49
N GLU A 123 -0.89 -0.67 -8.82
CA GLU A 123 -1.49 -1.95 -8.46
C GLU A 123 -0.44 -2.85 -7.84
N LEU A 124 -0.77 -3.45 -6.70
CA LEU A 124 0.02 -4.51 -6.09
C LEU A 124 -0.79 -5.79 -6.15
N VAL A 125 -0.41 -6.70 -7.04
CA VAL A 125 -1.05 -8.01 -7.20
C VAL A 125 -0.37 -9.00 -6.28
N ILE A 126 -1.14 -9.58 -5.36
CA ILE A 126 -0.69 -10.63 -4.44
C ILE A 126 -0.99 -11.97 -5.08
N LEU A 127 0.03 -12.82 -5.17
CA LEU A 127 -0.05 -14.13 -5.82
C LEU A 127 0.01 -15.26 -4.80
N ASN A 128 -0.56 -16.39 -5.13
CA ASN A 128 -0.39 -17.62 -4.36
C ASN A 128 0.87 -18.41 -4.80
N SER A 129 1.15 -19.53 -4.11
CA SER A 129 2.25 -20.42 -4.44
C SER A 129 2.22 -21.02 -5.86
N ALA A 130 1.08 -20.94 -6.54
CA ALA A 130 0.90 -21.37 -7.94
C ALA A 130 0.95 -20.17 -8.92
N TYR A 131 1.43 -19.00 -8.48
CA TYR A 131 1.49 -17.75 -9.26
C TYR A 131 0.15 -17.25 -9.79
N LYS A 132 -0.95 -17.63 -9.14
CA LYS A 132 -2.28 -17.10 -9.47
C LYS A 132 -2.60 -15.91 -8.57
N PRO A 133 -3.21 -14.85 -9.10
CA PRO A 133 -3.61 -13.70 -8.30
C PRO A 133 -4.66 -14.12 -7.27
N ILE A 134 -4.53 -13.60 -6.05
CA ILE A 134 -5.46 -13.82 -4.94
C ILE A 134 -6.18 -12.52 -4.61
N LYS A 135 -5.44 -11.42 -4.55
CA LYS A 135 -5.92 -10.08 -4.24
C LYS A 135 -5.13 -9.05 -5.02
N VAL A 136 -5.79 -7.96 -5.33
CA VAL A 136 -5.16 -6.78 -5.94
C VAL A 136 -5.38 -5.60 -5.02
N VAL A 137 -4.30 -4.92 -4.65
CA VAL A 137 -4.35 -3.66 -3.91
C VAL A 137 -4.17 -2.53 -4.91
N GLU A 138 -5.23 -1.74 -5.11
CA GLU A 138 -5.26 -0.63 -6.04
C GLU A 138 -5.04 0.68 -5.27
N PHE A 139 -3.99 1.39 -5.62
CA PHE A 139 -3.64 2.68 -5.04
C PHE A 139 -4.08 3.81 -5.97
N THR A 140 -4.77 4.79 -5.42
CA THR A 140 -5.29 5.94 -6.17
C THR A 140 -4.52 7.21 -5.83
N ASN A 141 -4.22 8.01 -6.85
CA ASN A 141 -3.55 9.32 -6.72
C ASN A 141 -2.18 9.25 -6.02
N ILE A 142 -1.30 8.37 -6.49
CA ILE A 142 0.05 8.26 -5.95
C ILE A 142 0.89 9.45 -6.40
N ILE A 143 1.61 10.02 -5.45
CA ILE A 143 2.62 11.06 -5.66
C ILE A 143 3.93 10.67 -4.96
N PRO A 144 5.10 10.92 -5.56
CA PRO A 144 6.36 10.68 -4.90
C PRO A 144 6.61 11.74 -3.82
N THR A 145 7.14 11.31 -2.68
CA THR A 145 7.52 12.21 -1.58
C THR A 145 9.01 12.25 -1.35
N SER A 146 9.68 11.12 -1.54
CA SER A 146 11.14 11.06 -1.42
C SER A 146 11.73 9.91 -2.22
N ILE A 147 13.01 10.03 -2.55
CA ILE A 147 13.84 8.98 -3.11
C ILE A 147 15.10 8.85 -2.29
N GLY A 148 15.52 7.62 -2.02
CA GLY A 148 16.71 7.31 -1.25
C GLY A 148 17.99 7.73 -1.97
N GLN A 149 19.05 7.91 -1.18
CA GLN A 149 20.38 8.21 -1.69
C GLN A 149 20.98 6.99 -2.40
N ILE A 150 21.87 7.27 -3.35
CA ILE A 150 22.78 6.28 -3.94
C ILE A 150 24.15 6.51 -3.32
N GLN A 151 24.74 5.47 -2.74
CA GLN A 151 26.05 5.55 -2.14
C GLN A 151 27.04 4.73 -2.96
N PHE A 152 28.16 5.35 -3.32
CA PHE A 152 29.27 4.72 -4.02
C PHE A 152 30.45 4.55 -3.06
N ASP A 153 31.02 3.35 -3.01
CA ASP A 153 32.19 3.05 -2.20
C ASP A 153 33.21 2.29 -3.05
N SER A 154 34.36 2.93 -3.29
CA SER A 154 35.46 2.37 -4.07
C SER A 154 36.38 1.44 -3.25
N THR A 155 36.15 1.32 -1.97
CA THR A 155 36.95 0.46 -1.06
C THR A 155 36.42 -0.96 -0.94
N THR A 156 35.20 -1.21 -1.42
CA THR A 156 34.55 -2.52 -1.35
C THR A 156 35.22 -3.48 -2.33
N THR A 157 35.63 -4.65 -1.81
CA THR A 157 36.30 -5.69 -2.60
C THR A 157 35.31 -6.57 -3.38
N ASP A 158 34.06 -6.69 -2.88
CA ASP A 158 33.00 -7.47 -3.51
C ASP A 158 31.85 -6.53 -3.91
N PRO A 159 31.68 -6.23 -5.20
CA PRO A 159 30.68 -5.28 -5.65
C PRO A 159 29.27 -5.89 -5.59
N GLU A 160 28.36 -5.25 -4.85
CA GLU A 160 26.95 -5.61 -4.79
C GLU A 160 26.09 -4.60 -5.58
N PRO A 161 24.94 -5.04 -6.14
CA PRO A 161 24.02 -4.14 -6.81
C PRO A 161 23.46 -3.12 -5.80
N ILE A 162 23.40 -1.86 -6.22
CA ILE A 162 22.88 -0.78 -5.38
C ILE A 162 21.36 -0.88 -5.35
N SER A 163 20.78 -0.97 -4.15
CA SER A 163 19.34 -0.82 -3.93
C SER A 163 19.02 0.53 -3.30
N THR A 164 17.86 1.06 -3.60
CA THR A 164 17.34 2.29 -3.01
C THR A 164 15.85 2.19 -2.77
N THR A 165 15.35 3.06 -1.88
CA THR A 165 13.92 3.08 -1.51
C THR A 165 13.30 4.39 -1.99
N ALA A 166 12.15 4.29 -2.63
CA ALA A 166 11.30 5.43 -2.93
C ALA A 166 10.05 5.40 -2.05
N THR A 167 9.65 6.57 -1.59
CA THR A 167 8.48 6.74 -0.72
C THR A 167 7.41 7.53 -1.47
N PHE A 168 6.18 7.06 -1.38
CA PHE A 168 5.04 7.65 -2.06
C PHE A 168 3.90 7.88 -1.08
N ARG A 169 3.11 8.93 -1.33
CA ARG A 169 1.81 9.14 -0.72
C ARG A 169 0.71 8.93 -1.73
N PHE A 170 -0.45 8.54 -1.24
CA PHE A 170 -1.64 8.26 -2.03
C PHE A 170 -2.89 8.73 -1.26
N ASP A 171 -4.00 8.88 -1.96
CA ASP A 171 -5.25 9.30 -1.31
C ASP A 171 -5.89 8.15 -0.52
N TYR A 172 -6.05 6.99 -1.16
CA TYR A 172 -6.59 5.77 -0.54
C TYR A 172 -6.17 4.53 -1.35
N TYR A 173 -6.35 3.37 -0.77
CA TYR A 173 -6.24 2.11 -1.48
C TYR A 173 -7.44 1.22 -1.21
N ASP A 174 -7.78 0.40 -2.20
CA ASP A 174 -8.80 -0.64 -2.12
C ASP A 174 -8.20 -2.01 -2.35
N ILE A 175 -8.76 -3.03 -1.69
CA ILE A 175 -8.36 -4.43 -1.89
C ILE A 175 -9.50 -5.15 -2.62
N VAL A 176 -9.24 -5.51 -3.86
CA VAL A 176 -10.23 -6.13 -4.74
C VAL A 176 -9.87 -7.58 -5.06
N ASP A 177 -10.87 -8.34 -5.47
CA ASP A 177 -10.67 -9.68 -6.03
C ASP A 177 -10.23 -9.55 -7.50
N PRO A 178 -9.27 -10.39 -7.96
CA PRO A 178 -8.70 -10.33 -9.29
C PRO A 178 -9.69 -10.73 -10.39
#